data_3ded4289aed9617539cdb66c6b096491
#
_entry.id   3ded4289aed9617539cdb66c6b096491
#
_cell.length_a   1.000
_cell.length_b   1.000
_cell.length_c   1.000
_cell.angle_alpha   90.00
_cell.angle_beta   90.00
_cell.angle_gamma   90.00
#
_symmetry.space_group_name_H-M   'P 1'
#
loop_
_entity.id
_entity.type
_entity.pdbx_description
1 polymer ?
#
loop_
_entity_poly.entity_id
_entity_poly.type
_entity_poly.pdbx_seq_one_letter_code
_entity_poly.pdbx_strand_id
1 'polypeptide(L)'
;MKKSLALILSLFCIFTLIACAANSNIDNDIINQPYFYGKVVERYDNSGLVEVTDKGHQYFSVGDLISVSTNIASCPEYAVGDTLRIVFDGSVAESYPMQIHKVSSITKAE
;
A
#
# COMPACT_ATOMS: atom_id res chain seq x y z
N MET A 1 -7.06 37.23 -38.55
CA MET A 1 -7.81 37.01 -37.33
C MET A 1 -8.16 35.55 -37.08
N LYS A 2 -8.65 34.82 -38.07
CA LYS A 2 -9.02 33.41 -37.87
C LYS A 2 -7.82 32.50 -37.59
N LYS A 3 -6.63 32.82 -38.05
CA LYS A 3 -5.43 32.02 -37.84
C LYS A 3 -4.88 32.11 -36.41
N SER A 4 -5.01 33.25 -35.77
CA SER A 4 -4.54 33.43 -34.39
C SER A 4 -5.43 32.73 -33.35
N LEU A 5 -6.72 32.60 -33.63
CA LEU A 5 -7.63 31.85 -32.75
C LEU A 5 -7.36 30.35 -32.75
N ALA A 6 -7.00 29.79 -33.92
CA ALA A 6 -6.66 28.39 -34.05
C ALA A 6 -5.36 28.04 -33.31
N LEU A 7 -4.38 28.95 -33.32
CA LEU A 7 -3.12 28.79 -32.62
C LEU A 7 -3.29 28.77 -31.08
N ILE A 8 -4.17 29.64 -30.57
CA ILE A 8 -4.45 29.71 -29.12
C ILE A 8 -5.15 28.44 -28.62
N LEU A 9 -6.08 27.90 -29.41
CA LEU A 9 -6.77 26.67 -29.09
C LEU A 9 -5.82 25.46 -29.07
N SER A 10 -4.87 25.41 -30.00
CA SER A 10 -3.87 24.37 -30.09
C SER A 10 -2.93 24.37 -28.86
N LEU A 11 -2.55 25.54 -28.40
CA LEU A 11 -1.70 25.68 -27.22
C LEU A 11 -2.41 25.24 -25.94
N PHE A 12 -3.70 25.47 -25.82
CA PHE A 12 -4.49 25.09 -24.65
C PHE A 12 -4.62 23.56 -24.52
N CYS A 13 -4.74 22.84 -25.62
CA CYS A 13 -4.83 21.39 -25.62
C CYS A 13 -3.54 20.72 -25.17
N ILE A 14 -2.37 21.29 -25.45
CA ILE A 14 -1.08 20.74 -25.02
C ILE A 14 -0.91 20.83 -23.51
N PHE A 15 -1.44 21.87 -22.87
CA PHE A 15 -1.34 22.05 -21.42
C PHE A 15 -2.12 21.01 -20.63
N THR A 16 -3.27 20.58 -21.12
CA THR A 16 -4.10 19.57 -20.46
C THR A 16 -3.46 18.18 -20.48
N LEU A 17 -2.72 17.84 -21.51
CA LEU A 17 -2.04 16.56 -21.64
C LEU A 17 -0.91 16.38 -20.64
N ILE A 18 -0.19 17.43 -20.30
CA ILE A 18 0.93 17.39 -19.35
C ILE A 18 0.43 17.13 -17.92
N ALA A 19 -0.71 17.71 -17.53
CA ALA A 19 -1.29 17.53 -16.21
C ALA A 19 -1.75 16.07 -15.96
N CYS A 20 -2.28 15.40 -16.98
CA CYS A 20 -2.69 14.00 -16.88
C CYS A 20 -1.51 13.04 -16.74
N ALA A 21 -0.39 13.33 -17.41
CA ALA A 21 0.81 12.49 -17.31
C ALA A 21 1.47 12.54 -15.92
N ALA A 22 1.40 13.67 -15.23
CA ALA A 22 1.95 13.82 -13.89
C ALA A 22 1.18 13.01 -12.84
N ASN A 23 -0.12 12.86 -12.98
CA ASN A 23 -0.94 12.10 -12.05
C ASN A 23 -0.73 10.59 -12.14
N SER A 24 -0.45 10.06 -13.32
CA SER A 24 -0.24 8.62 -13.49
C SER A 24 1.05 8.11 -12.85
N ASN A 25 2.07 8.95 -12.67
CA ASN A 25 3.32 8.54 -12.03
C ASN A 25 3.18 8.28 -10.52
N ILE A 26 2.28 8.99 -9.84
CA ILE A 26 2.05 8.83 -8.40
C ILE A 26 1.36 7.49 -8.11
N ASP A 27 0.42 7.09 -8.95
CA ASP A 27 -0.31 5.83 -8.78
C ASP A 27 0.60 4.60 -8.96
N ASN A 28 1.60 4.69 -9.83
CA ASN A 28 2.52 3.58 -10.08
C ASN A 28 3.41 3.26 -8.88
N ASP A 29 3.82 4.26 -8.11
CA ASP A 29 4.67 4.05 -6.94
C ASP A 29 3.96 3.26 -5.84
N ILE A 30 2.65 3.49 -5.65
CA ILE A 30 1.85 2.78 -4.66
C ILE A 30 1.58 1.33 -5.09
N ILE A 31 1.35 1.10 -6.38
CA ILE A 31 1.02 -0.23 -6.92
C ILE A 31 2.21 -1.19 -6.83
N ASN A 32 3.44 -0.68 -6.86
CA ASN A 32 4.65 -1.50 -6.87
C ASN A 32 5.16 -1.88 -5.48
N GLN A 33 4.52 -1.43 -4.41
CA GLN A 33 4.95 -1.79 -3.05
C GLN A 33 4.61 -3.25 -2.74
N PRO A 34 5.48 -3.95 -1.99
CA PRO A 34 5.22 -5.33 -1.60
C PRO A 34 4.03 -5.44 -0.66
N TYR A 35 3.40 -6.59 -0.67
CA TYR A 35 2.27 -6.89 0.19
C TYR A 35 2.27 -8.36 0.58
N PHE A 36 1.52 -8.67 1.63
CA PHE A 36 1.26 -10.05 2.02
C PHE A 36 -0.08 -10.12 2.75
N TYR A 37 -0.57 -11.33 2.97
CA TYR A 37 -1.78 -11.59 3.73
C TYR A 37 -1.42 -12.27 5.05
N GLY A 38 -1.99 -11.78 6.14
CA GLY A 38 -1.75 -12.31 7.46
C GLY A 38 -3.03 -12.45 8.26
N LYS A 39 -3.16 -13.56 8.97
CA LYS A 39 -4.26 -13.78 9.91
C LYS A 39 -3.86 -13.23 11.27
N VAL A 40 -4.71 -12.39 11.86
CA VAL A 40 -4.42 -11.77 13.16
C VAL A 40 -4.45 -12.83 14.25
N VAL A 41 -3.33 -12.96 14.98
CA VAL A 41 -3.17 -13.87 16.12
C VAL A 41 -3.37 -13.11 17.42
N GLU A 42 -2.83 -11.89 17.51
CA GLU A 42 -2.96 -11.04 18.68
C GLU A 42 -3.14 -9.58 18.23
N ARG A 43 -3.84 -8.81 19.03
CA ARG A 43 -4.10 -7.40 18.76
C ARG A 43 -3.60 -6.55 19.93
N TYR A 44 -2.81 -5.51 19.58
CA TYR A 44 -2.31 -4.52 20.52
C TYR A 44 -2.80 -3.12 20.11
N ASP A 45 -2.56 -2.12 20.95
CA ASP A 45 -3.06 -0.75 20.70
C ASP A 45 -2.51 -0.14 19.41
N ASN A 46 -1.22 -0.33 19.13
CA ASN A 46 -0.55 0.27 17.97
C ASN A 46 0.04 -0.76 17.01
N SER A 47 -0.24 -2.03 17.23
CA SER A 47 0.29 -3.10 16.39
C SER A 47 -0.60 -4.33 16.43
N GLY A 48 -0.34 -5.25 15.52
CA GLY A 48 -0.99 -6.54 15.50
C GLY A 48 0.02 -7.63 15.16
N LEU A 49 -0.08 -8.75 15.82
CA LEU A 49 0.70 -9.95 15.48
C LEU A 49 -0.10 -10.77 14.48
N VAL A 50 0.47 -11.00 13.31
CA VAL A 50 -0.17 -11.77 12.24
C VAL A 50 0.66 -12.97 11.86
N GLU A 51 -0.02 -14.03 11.44
CA GLU A 51 0.60 -15.21 10.84
C GLU A 51 0.39 -15.16 9.33
N VAL A 52 1.48 -15.26 8.57
CA VAL A 52 1.42 -15.17 7.11
C VAL A 52 0.61 -16.33 6.55
N THR A 53 -0.45 -16.02 5.82
CA THR A 53 -1.31 -17.00 5.13
C THR A 53 -1.04 -17.05 3.63
N ASP A 54 -0.66 -15.92 3.05
CA ASP A 54 -0.23 -15.82 1.67
C ASP A 54 0.91 -14.81 1.60
N LYS A 55 2.04 -15.21 1.06
CA LYS A 55 3.25 -14.41 1.07
C LYS A 55 3.27 -13.26 0.06
N GLY A 56 2.28 -13.17 -0.85
CA GLY A 56 2.23 -12.09 -1.82
C GLY A 56 3.47 -12.03 -2.70
N HIS A 57 4.35 -11.08 -2.42
CA HIS A 57 5.60 -10.87 -3.17
C HIS A 57 6.76 -11.76 -2.71
N GLN A 58 6.53 -12.82 -2.02
CA GLN A 58 7.54 -13.80 -1.60
C GLN A 58 8.57 -13.29 -0.58
N TYR A 59 8.22 -12.25 0.17
CA TYR A 59 9.09 -11.78 1.27
C TYR A 59 9.10 -12.72 2.46
N PHE A 60 8.02 -13.46 2.66
CA PHE A 60 7.82 -14.27 3.85
C PHE A 60 7.41 -15.68 3.47
N SER A 61 7.47 -16.58 4.44
CA SER A 61 6.94 -17.94 4.31
C SER A 61 5.60 -18.04 5.03
N VAL A 62 4.70 -18.86 4.52
CA VAL A 62 3.43 -19.14 5.19
C VAL A 62 3.72 -19.70 6.58
N GLY A 63 3.07 -19.15 7.59
CA GLY A 63 3.29 -19.51 8.99
C GLY A 63 4.23 -18.57 9.73
N ASP A 64 4.95 -17.68 9.05
CA ASP A 64 5.79 -16.68 9.71
C ASP A 64 4.95 -15.75 10.59
N LEU A 65 5.48 -15.41 11.76
CA LEU A 65 4.85 -14.45 12.67
C LEU A 65 5.47 -13.09 12.47
N ILE A 66 4.64 -12.08 12.26
CA ILE A 66 5.07 -10.72 11.98
C ILE A 66 4.27 -9.74 12.82
N SER A 67 4.99 -8.87 13.53
CA SER A 67 4.38 -7.73 14.22
C SER A 67 4.27 -6.56 13.26
N VAL A 68 3.06 -6.07 13.02
CA VAL A 68 2.76 -5.05 12.04
C VAL A 68 2.26 -3.80 12.75
N SER A 69 2.83 -2.64 12.43
CA SER A 69 2.33 -1.37 12.94
C SER A 69 0.96 -1.07 12.36
N THR A 70 -0.04 -0.91 13.23
CA THR A 70 -1.41 -0.60 12.82
C THR A 70 -1.78 0.85 13.03
N ASN A 71 -0.83 1.67 13.47
CA ASN A 71 -1.05 3.10 13.73
C ASN A 71 -0.97 3.90 12.44
N ILE A 72 -1.86 3.62 11.50
CA ILE A 72 -1.98 4.32 10.22
C ILE A 72 -3.45 4.72 9.99
N ALA A 73 -3.64 5.80 9.24
CA ALA A 73 -4.98 6.35 9.00
C ALA A 73 -5.90 5.38 8.25
N SER A 74 -5.34 4.54 7.37
CA SER A 74 -6.11 3.61 6.54
C SER A 74 -6.37 2.27 7.22
N CYS A 75 -5.94 2.07 8.47
CA CYS A 75 -6.14 0.80 9.17
C CYS A 75 -7.63 0.62 9.49
N PRO A 76 -8.26 -0.47 9.01
CA PRO A 76 -9.65 -0.75 9.33
C PRO A 76 -9.79 -1.27 10.76
N GLU A 77 -11.01 -1.33 11.26
CA GLU A 77 -11.27 -2.10 12.47
C GLU A 77 -11.14 -3.59 12.18
N TYR A 78 -10.41 -4.28 13.02
CA TYR A 78 -10.14 -5.70 12.85
C TYR A 78 -10.14 -6.42 14.20
N ALA A 79 -10.27 -7.73 14.15
CA ALA A 79 -10.27 -8.59 15.34
C ALA A 79 -9.34 -9.78 15.13
N VAL A 80 -8.98 -10.44 16.22
CA VAL A 80 -8.25 -11.72 16.17
C VAL A 80 -9.03 -12.71 15.31
N GLY A 81 -8.34 -13.36 14.37
CA GLY A 81 -8.94 -14.28 13.41
C GLY A 81 -9.20 -13.67 12.04
N ASP A 82 -9.22 -12.35 11.93
CA ASP A 82 -9.38 -11.68 10.63
C ASP A 82 -8.11 -11.84 9.79
N THR A 83 -8.27 -11.93 8.48
CA THR A 83 -7.16 -11.89 7.54
C THR A 83 -7.03 -10.49 6.98
N LEU A 84 -5.81 -9.95 7.02
CA LEU A 84 -5.50 -8.61 6.55
C LEU A 84 -4.57 -8.67 5.35
N ARG A 85 -4.78 -7.77 4.40
CA ARG A 85 -3.82 -7.50 3.33
C ARG A 85 -2.99 -6.32 3.76
N ILE A 86 -1.68 -6.50 3.88
CA ILE A 86 -0.76 -5.51 4.42
C ILE A 86 0.21 -5.10 3.33
N VAL A 87 0.21 -3.82 3.01
CA VAL A 87 1.13 -3.21 2.03
C VAL A 87 2.17 -2.41 2.81
N PHE A 88 3.43 -2.59 2.50
CA PHE A 88 4.53 -1.93 3.22
C PHE A 88 5.65 -1.54 2.24
N ASP A 89 6.66 -0.83 2.73
CA ASP A 89 7.73 -0.29 1.89
C ASP A 89 8.85 -1.29 1.58
N GLY A 90 8.74 -2.52 2.06
CA GLY A 90 9.77 -3.55 1.88
C GLY A 90 10.75 -3.65 3.03
N SER A 91 10.73 -2.74 4.00
CA SER A 91 11.61 -2.76 5.15
C SER A 91 11.08 -3.67 6.24
N VAL A 92 11.89 -4.61 6.70
CA VAL A 92 11.53 -5.57 7.75
C VAL A 92 12.66 -5.62 8.77
N ALA A 93 12.33 -5.47 10.05
CA ALA A 93 13.27 -5.68 11.12
C ALA A 93 13.39 -7.19 11.38
N GLU A 94 14.61 -7.71 11.24
CA GLU A 94 14.89 -9.15 11.42
C GLU A 94 15.01 -9.47 12.91
N SER A 95 13.88 -9.68 13.53
CA SER A 95 13.75 -10.11 14.92
C SER A 95 12.77 -11.27 14.97
N TYR A 96 12.49 -11.79 16.17
CA TYR A 96 11.46 -12.80 16.33
C TYR A 96 10.48 -12.35 17.41
N PRO A 97 9.22 -12.08 17.01
CA PRO A 97 8.71 -12.08 15.63
C PRO A 97 9.32 -10.93 14.81
N MET A 98 9.34 -11.08 13.47
CA MET A 98 9.76 -10.00 12.57
C MET A 98 8.83 -8.81 12.76
N GLN A 99 9.35 -7.59 12.45
CA GLN A 99 8.60 -6.36 12.68
C GLN A 99 8.56 -5.52 11.40
N ILE A 100 7.37 -5.00 11.10
CA ILE A 100 7.18 -4.03 10.02
C ILE A 100 6.68 -2.74 10.65
N HIS A 101 7.50 -1.68 10.56
CA HIS A 101 7.17 -0.37 11.12
C HIS A 101 6.55 0.59 10.11
N LYS A 102 6.89 0.45 8.83
CA LYS A 102 6.43 1.36 7.77
C LYS A 102 5.38 0.69 6.92
N VAL A 103 4.16 0.73 7.38
CA VAL A 103 3.00 0.17 6.70
C VAL A 103 2.33 1.27 5.89
N SER A 104 2.08 0.99 4.61
CA SER A 104 1.43 1.93 3.70
C SER A 104 -0.09 1.83 3.75
N SER A 105 -0.62 0.60 3.76
CA SER A 105 -2.05 0.39 3.88
C SER A 105 -2.36 -0.98 4.47
N ILE A 106 -3.53 -1.08 5.10
CA ILE A 106 -4.08 -2.33 5.61
C ILE A 106 -5.53 -2.39 5.18
N THR A 107 -5.92 -3.52 4.58
CA THR A 107 -7.31 -3.79 4.22
C THR A 107 -7.70 -5.17 4.71
N LYS A 108 -8.98 -5.36 4.98
CA LYS A 108 -9.49 -6.69 5.34
C LYS A 108 -9.61 -7.53 4.08
N ALA A 109 -9.09 -8.74 4.14
CA ALA A 109 -9.27 -9.76 3.11
C ALA A 109 -10.39 -10.71 3.54
N GLU A 110 -11.26 -11.02 2.62
CA GLU A 110 -12.36 -11.95 2.86
C GLU A 110 -12.20 -13.26 2.11
#